data_29b1004f6e9338cfad456c8f2fa7d5bd
#
_entry.id   29b1004f6e9338cfad456c8f2fa7d5bd
#
_cell.length_a   1.000
_cell.length_b   1.000
_cell.length_c   1.000
_cell.angle_alpha   90.00
_cell.angle_beta   90.00
_cell.angle_gamma   90.00
#
_symmetry.space_group_name_H-M   'P 1'
#
loop_
_entity.id
_entity.type
_entity.pdbx_description
1 polymer ?
#
loop_
_entity_poly.entity_id
_entity_poly.type
_entity_poly.pdbx_seq_one_letter_code
_entity_poly.pdbx_strand_id
1 'polypeptide(L)'
;KRFDYLVIPDIEENHIDTIATWIKGMRTNKNKRIKAVLPDCTADTEGVINFVNQVIRTKTKTYTTAQYCGRIAGIIAGTPMTIACTYAPLPEVIGCDVWTKEEMDTMTDAGKLFFFFDGEKVKLGRGINSLVTTIQGKGVSFQKIKLVDLMDMMYDDIRTTAQDHYLGKYANSYANRCLLVTAIQGYLDQLAQEGLLEQGQNTAYIDVESTKIWLASNGKYTKEELADMSEMDIKLANIGSNVFIAVDASLLDAMEDVTIAVNI
;
A
#
# COMPACT_ATOMS: atom_id res chain seq x y z
N LYS A 1 3.70 2.58 -20.35
CA LYS A 1 2.38 2.20 -19.80
C LYS A 1 2.45 2.18 -18.27
N ARG A 2 1.39 2.64 -17.63
CA ARG A 2 1.21 2.45 -16.17
C ARG A 2 0.76 1.01 -15.93
N PHE A 3 1.25 0.40 -14.88
CA PHE A 3 0.81 -0.90 -14.37
C PHE A 3 0.97 -0.91 -12.85
N ASP A 4 0.20 -1.75 -12.17
CA ASP A 4 0.22 -1.86 -10.70
C ASP A 4 0.99 -3.10 -10.27
N TYR A 5 0.82 -4.23 -10.98
CA TYR A 5 1.49 -5.49 -10.68
C TYR A 5 2.34 -5.97 -11.85
N LEU A 6 3.59 -6.38 -11.55
CA LEU A 6 4.51 -7.05 -12.48
C LEU A 6 4.60 -8.53 -12.13
N VAL A 7 4.55 -9.37 -13.15
CA VAL A 7 4.86 -10.80 -13.06
C VAL A 7 5.70 -11.19 -14.25
N ILE A 8 6.67 -12.09 -14.03
CA ILE A 8 7.50 -12.69 -15.07
C ILE A 8 7.37 -14.22 -14.90
N PRO A 9 6.49 -14.90 -15.68
CA PRO A 9 6.12 -16.30 -15.45
C PRO A 9 7.26 -17.32 -15.51
N ASP A 10 8.30 -17.01 -16.27
CA ASP A 10 9.48 -17.86 -16.45
C ASP A 10 10.77 -17.14 -15.99
N ILE A 11 10.66 -16.35 -14.90
CA ILE A 11 11.80 -15.65 -14.32
C ILE A 11 12.86 -16.66 -13.85
N GLU A 12 14.10 -16.42 -14.25
CA GLU A 12 15.25 -17.20 -13.75
C GLU A 12 15.62 -16.72 -12.34
N GLU A 13 16.06 -17.64 -11.50
CA GLU A 13 16.38 -17.39 -10.09
C GLU A 13 17.37 -16.24 -9.90
N ASN A 14 18.40 -16.16 -10.76
CA ASN A 14 19.42 -15.11 -10.74
C ASN A 14 18.88 -13.68 -11.04
N HIS A 15 17.66 -13.55 -11.57
CA HIS A 15 17.05 -12.27 -11.89
C HIS A 15 16.05 -11.79 -10.82
N ILE A 16 15.61 -12.65 -9.88
CA ILE A 16 14.58 -12.34 -8.88
C ILE A 16 14.99 -11.14 -8.03
N ASP A 17 16.20 -11.17 -7.45
CA ASP A 17 16.72 -10.08 -6.60
C ASP A 17 16.93 -8.79 -7.38
N THR A 18 17.29 -8.89 -8.66
CA THR A 18 17.44 -7.73 -9.55
C THR A 18 16.08 -7.02 -9.73
N ILE A 19 15.02 -7.79 -9.98
CA ILE A 19 13.67 -7.24 -10.12
C ILE A 19 13.17 -6.67 -8.78
N ALA A 20 13.40 -7.36 -7.67
CA ALA A 20 13.03 -6.87 -6.34
C ALA A 20 13.72 -5.52 -6.02
N THR A 21 15.03 -5.42 -6.30
CA THR A 21 15.80 -4.18 -6.13
C THR A 21 15.27 -3.06 -7.04
N TRP A 22 14.94 -3.38 -8.29
CA TRP A 22 14.34 -2.41 -9.21
C TRP A 22 12.98 -1.90 -8.69
N ILE A 23 12.09 -2.78 -8.21
CA ILE A 23 10.79 -2.40 -7.60
C ILE A 23 11.03 -1.46 -6.41
N LYS A 24 11.94 -1.80 -5.49
CA LYS A 24 12.33 -0.91 -4.38
C LYS A 24 12.74 0.47 -4.90
N GLY A 25 13.66 0.51 -5.85
CA GLY A 25 14.15 1.77 -6.43
C GLY A 25 13.06 2.58 -7.13
N MET A 26 12.11 1.93 -7.80
CA MET A 26 10.97 2.62 -8.42
C MET A 26 10.05 3.25 -7.38
N ARG A 27 9.79 2.58 -6.27
CA ARG A 27 8.96 3.10 -5.17
C ARG A 27 9.65 4.23 -4.42
N THR A 28 10.92 4.05 -4.04
CA THR A 28 11.66 5.02 -3.20
C THR A 28 12.18 6.21 -3.99
N ASN A 29 12.80 5.98 -5.16
CA ASN A 29 13.51 7.03 -5.90
C ASN A 29 12.66 7.69 -6.99
N LYS A 30 11.66 6.99 -7.52
CA LYS A 30 10.83 7.46 -8.64
C LYS A 30 9.38 7.74 -8.23
N ASN A 31 9.01 7.48 -6.99
CA ASN A 31 7.63 7.59 -6.48
C ASN A 31 6.60 6.85 -7.37
N LYS A 32 7.00 5.70 -7.96
CA LYS A 32 6.13 4.84 -8.75
C LYS A 32 5.60 3.74 -7.86
N ARG A 33 4.29 3.71 -7.65
CA ARG A 33 3.61 2.79 -6.74
C ARG A 33 3.34 1.42 -7.40
N ILE A 34 4.38 0.86 -8.06
CA ILE A 34 4.32 -0.47 -8.68
C ILE A 34 4.74 -1.56 -7.70
N LYS A 35 4.21 -2.75 -7.94
CA LYS A 35 4.48 -3.96 -7.14
C LYS A 35 4.84 -5.13 -8.05
N ALA A 36 5.46 -6.17 -7.49
CA ALA A 36 5.71 -7.42 -8.20
C ALA A 36 5.30 -8.62 -7.35
N VAL A 37 4.79 -9.68 -8.01
CA VAL A 37 4.65 -11.01 -7.40
C VAL A 37 5.81 -11.85 -7.90
N LEU A 38 6.68 -12.25 -6.99
CA LEU A 38 7.92 -12.98 -7.29
C LEU A 38 7.97 -14.31 -6.53
N PRO A 39 8.56 -15.36 -7.13
CA PRO A 39 8.74 -16.64 -6.46
C PRO A 39 9.88 -16.57 -5.45
N ASP A 40 9.67 -17.10 -4.24
CA ASP A 40 10.69 -17.30 -3.18
C ASP A 40 11.62 -16.07 -2.96
N CYS A 41 11.06 -14.87 -2.98
CA CYS A 41 11.82 -13.60 -2.91
C CYS A 41 11.67 -12.91 -1.55
N THR A 42 12.67 -13.03 -0.70
CA THR A 42 12.72 -12.35 0.62
C THR A 42 13.26 -10.93 0.47
N ALA A 43 12.42 -10.02 -0.03
CA ALA A 43 12.84 -8.67 -0.39
C ALA A 43 12.71 -7.64 0.73
N ASP A 44 12.00 -7.93 1.82
CA ASP A 44 11.69 -7.01 2.91
C ASP A 44 11.20 -5.64 2.41
N THR A 45 10.12 -5.67 1.66
CA THR A 45 9.48 -4.45 1.11
C THR A 45 8.01 -4.68 0.81
N GLU A 46 7.19 -3.65 1.00
CA GLU A 46 5.77 -3.67 0.63
C GLU A 46 5.52 -3.77 -0.88
N GLY A 47 6.55 -3.49 -1.69
CA GLY A 47 6.47 -3.55 -3.16
C GLY A 47 6.61 -4.95 -3.75
N VAL A 48 6.95 -5.97 -2.97
CA VAL A 48 7.14 -7.34 -3.43
C VAL A 48 6.24 -8.29 -2.66
N ILE A 49 5.48 -9.10 -3.37
CA ILE A 49 4.71 -10.23 -2.83
C ILE A 49 5.56 -11.49 -3.05
N ASN A 50 5.98 -12.10 -1.95
CA ASN A 50 6.82 -13.30 -1.93
C ASN A 50 5.96 -14.56 -1.96
N PHE A 51 5.71 -15.14 -3.13
CA PHE A 51 4.91 -16.35 -3.28
C PHE A 51 5.80 -17.61 -3.23
N VAL A 52 5.44 -18.62 -2.39
CA VAL A 52 6.39 -19.70 -2.01
C VAL A 52 5.93 -21.13 -2.26
N ASN A 53 4.71 -21.38 -2.77
CA ASN A 53 4.27 -22.76 -3.05
C ASN A 53 5.12 -23.43 -4.12
N GLN A 54 5.59 -24.67 -3.83
CA GLN A 54 6.39 -25.49 -4.74
C GLN A 54 5.55 -26.56 -5.44
N VAL A 55 4.53 -27.09 -4.76
CA VAL A 55 3.61 -28.06 -5.33
C VAL A 55 2.33 -27.38 -5.77
N ILE A 56 2.14 -27.25 -7.09
CA ILE A 56 0.97 -26.57 -7.66
C ILE A 56 0.39 -27.43 -8.78
N ARG A 57 -0.60 -28.26 -8.45
CA ARG A 57 -1.25 -29.16 -9.42
C ARG A 57 -2.69 -28.72 -9.66
N THR A 58 -3.03 -28.58 -10.93
CA THR A 58 -4.42 -28.39 -11.39
C THR A 58 -4.88 -29.65 -12.12
N LYS A 59 -6.14 -29.70 -12.51
CA LYS A 59 -6.68 -30.83 -13.30
C LYS A 59 -5.96 -31.04 -14.65
N THR A 60 -5.37 -30.00 -15.19
CA THR A 60 -4.80 -30.00 -16.55
C THR A 60 -3.29 -29.90 -16.58
N LYS A 61 -2.65 -29.31 -15.56
CA LYS A 61 -1.22 -29.01 -15.58
C LYS A 61 -0.66 -28.88 -14.16
N THR A 62 0.64 -29.14 -14.03
CA THR A 62 1.46 -28.76 -12.87
C THR A 62 2.21 -27.46 -13.22
N TYR A 63 2.22 -26.51 -12.31
CA TYR A 63 2.88 -25.22 -12.47
C TYR A 63 4.09 -25.12 -11.54
N THR A 64 5.09 -24.39 -11.98
CA THR A 64 6.16 -23.91 -11.10
C THR A 64 5.66 -22.70 -10.30
N THR A 65 6.35 -22.38 -9.19
CA THR A 65 6.08 -21.19 -8.38
C THR A 65 6.07 -19.91 -9.24
N ALA A 66 7.08 -19.74 -10.09
CA ALA A 66 7.18 -18.58 -10.99
C ALA A 66 5.99 -18.45 -11.96
N GLN A 67 5.58 -19.58 -12.58
CA GLN A 67 4.45 -19.58 -13.49
C GLN A 67 3.12 -19.25 -12.80
N TYR A 68 2.96 -19.67 -11.54
CA TYR A 68 1.73 -19.42 -10.80
C TYR A 68 1.63 -18.03 -10.19
N CYS A 69 2.73 -17.29 -10.09
CA CYS A 69 2.74 -15.87 -9.68
C CYS A 69 1.73 -15.02 -10.48
N GLY A 70 1.52 -15.35 -11.77
CA GLY A 70 0.51 -14.67 -12.61
C GLY A 70 -0.92 -14.85 -12.10
N ARG A 71 -1.25 -16.05 -11.62
CA ARG A 71 -2.57 -16.34 -11.03
C ARG A 71 -2.75 -15.63 -9.70
N ILE A 72 -1.70 -15.59 -8.86
CA ILE A 72 -1.70 -14.85 -7.59
C ILE A 72 -1.90 -13.35 -7.82
N ALA A 73 -1.15 -12.76 -8.75
CA ALA A 73 -1.34 -11.35 -9.13
C ALA A 73 -2.76 -11.07 -9.63
N GLY A 74 -3.34 -12.00 -10.40
CA GLY A 74 -4.72 -11.89 -10.89
C GLY A 74 -5.76 -11.96 -9.75
N ILE A 75 -5.53 -12.75 -8.71
CA ILE A 75 -6.40 -12.75 -7.51
C ILE A 75 -6.30 -11.41 -6.81
N ILE A 76 -5.10 -10.94 -6.52
CA ILE A 76 -4.88 -9.68 -5.80
C ILE A 76 -5.52 -8.52 -6.58
N ALA A 77 -5.19 -8.37 -7.85
CA ALA A 77 -5.71 -7.29 -8.69
C ALA A 77 -7.23 -7.38 -8.94
N GLY A 78 -7.81 -8.56 -8.88
CA GLY A 78 -9.26 -8.79 -9.04
C GLY A 78 -10.04 -8.71 -7.74
N THR A 79 -9.39 -8.60 -6.59
CA THR A 79 -10.05 -8.47 -5.29
C THR A 79 -10.49 -7.03 -5.08
N PRO A 80 -11.78 -6.75 -4.80
CA PRO A 80 -12.24 -5.41 -4.46
C PRO A 80 -11.51 -4.86 -3.23
N MET A 81 -11.16 -3.57 -3.23
CA MET A 81 -10.41 -2.95 -2.13
C MET A 81 -11.16 -2.93 -0.78
N THR A 82 -12.46 -3.18 -0.77
CA THR A 82 -13.25 -3.32 0.46
C THR A 82 -12.97 -4.60 1.24
N ILE A 83 -12.40 -5.63 0.58
CA ILE A 83 -12.06 -6.91 1.18
C ILE A 83 -10.56 -7.24 0.98
N ALA A 84 -10.05 -8.25 1.67
CA ALA A 84 -8.70 -8.77 1.47
C ALA A 84 -8.71 -10.01 0.57
N CYS A 85 -7.58 -10.31 -0.09
CA CYS A 85 -7.38 -11.58 -0.79
C CYS A 85 -7.13 -12.77 0.17
N THR A 86 -7.08 -12.53 1.48
CA THR A 86 -6.97 -13.55 2.52
C THR A 86 -8.09 -14.58 2.37
N TYR A 87 -7.71 -15.85 2.36
CA TYR A 87 -8.61 -16.99 2.16
C TYR A 87 -9.36 -17.02 0.82
N ALA A 88 -8.91 -16.27 -0.18
CA ALA A 88 -9.47 -16.37 -1.53
C ALA A 88 -9.38 -17.82 -2.05
N PRO A 89 -10.49 -18.41 -2.56
CA PRO A 89 -10.51 -19.79 -2.99
C PRO A 89 -9.77 -19.99 -4.32
N LEU A 90 -9.14 -21.15 -4.46
CA LEU A 90 -8.41 -21.61 -5.64
C LEU A 90 -9.02 -22.93 -6.14
N PRO A 91 -10.24 -22.92 -6.70
CA PRO A 91 -10.98 -24.14 -7.06
C PRO A 91 -10.33 -24.97 -8.16
N GLU A 92 -9.42 -24.38 -8.92
CA GLU A 92 -8.63 -25.05 -9.96
C GLU A 92 -7.49 -25.91 -9.41
N VAL A 93 -7.01 -25.64 -8.18
CA VAL A 93 -5.89 -26.36 -7.55
C VAL A 93 -6.42 -27.62 -6.87
N ILE A 94 -5.86 -28.77 -7.27
CA ILE A 94 -6.21 -30.09 -6.73
C ILE A 94 -5.10 -30.74 -5.90
N GLY A 95 -3.93 -30.11 -5.83
CA GLY A 95 -2.81 -30.57 -5.01
C GLY A 95 -1.85 -29.44 -4.74
N CYS A 96 -1.48 -29.31 -3.47
CA CYS A 96 -0.57 -28.26 -2.97
C CYS A 96 0.37 -28.84 -1.90
N ASP A 97 1.31 -28.00 -1.47
CA ASP A 97 2.14 -28.27 -0.31
C ASP A 97 1.27 -28.49 0.93
N VAL A 98 1.78 -29.30 1.85
CA VAL A 98 1.13 -29.61 3.13
C VAL A 98 2.00 -29.07 4.24
N TRP A 99 1.47 -28.12 5.01
CA TRP A 99 2.17 -27.51 6.13
C TRP A 99 1.37 -27.68 7.43
N THR A 100 2.10 -27.72 8.53
CA THR A 100 1.52 -27.61 9.86
C THR A 100 1.09 -26.17 10.12
N LYS A 101 0.27 -25.94 11.14
CA LYS A 101 -0.13 -24.61 11.55
C LYS A 101 1.09 -23.74 11.94
N GLU A 102 2.05 -24.34 12.68
CA GLU A 102 3.27 -23.63 13.12
C GLU A 102 4.15 -23.19 11.95
N GLU A 103 4.25 -24.03 10.90
CA GLU A 103 4.97 -23.67 9.66
C GLU A 103 4.25 -22.53 8.92
N MET A 104 2.92 -22.57 8.83
CA MET A 104 2.13 -21.50 8.20
C MET A 104 2.25 -20.18 8.96
N ASP A 105 2.20 -20.21 10.29
CA ASP A 105 2.39 -19.03 11.14
C ASP A 105 3.80 -18.44 10.93
N THR A 106 4.84 -19.30 10.97
CA THR A 106 6.24 -18.90 10.72
C THR A 106 6.43 -18.28 9.33
N MET A 107 5.81 -18.87 8.29
CA MET A 107 5.87 -18.31 6.92
C MET A 107 5.17 -16.97 6.84
N THR A 108 4.04 -16.81 7.52
CA THR A 108 3.31 -15.53 7.58
C THR A 108 4.16 -14.46 8.24
N ASP A 109 4.79 -14.75 9.37
CA ASP A 109 5.69 -13.81 10.08
C ASP A 109 6.92 -13.46 9.24
N ALA A 110 7.36 -14.37 8.36
CA ALA A 110 8.46 -14.15 7.42
C ALA A 110 8.04 -13.44 6.12
N GLY A 111 6.81 -12.91 6.02
CA GLY A 111 6.32 -12.17 4.85
C GLY A 111 6.14 -13.03 3.60
N LYS A 112 5.81 -14.32 3.77
CA LYS A 112 5.60 -15.28 2.69
C LYS A 112 4.12 -15.47 2.43
N LEU A 113 3.71 -15.28 1.18
CA LEU A 113 2.36 -15.58 0.70
C LEU A 113 2.33 -17.01 0.17
N PHE A 114 1.35 -17.79 0.60
CA PHE A 114 1.15 -19.16 0.19
C PHE A 114 -0.35 -19.49 0.12
N PHE A 115 -0.69 -20.61 -0.47
CA PHE A 115 -2.01 -21.21 -0.37
C PHE A 115 -1.90 -22.61 0.24
N PHE A 116 -2.99 -23.10 0.85
CA PHE A 116 -3.05 -24.35 1.55
C PHE A 116 -4.42 -25.02 1.40
N PHE A 117 -4.49 -26.33 1.66
CA PHE A 117 -5.74 -27.08 1.72
C PHE A 117 -6.27 -27.08 3.15
N ASP A 118 -7.50 -26.61 3.35
CA ASP A 118 -8.13 -26.46 4.68
C ASP A 118 -8.93 -27.70 5.12
N GLY A 119 -8.91 -28.78 4.33
CA GLY A 119 -9.72 -29.99 4.54
C GLY A 119 -10.89 -30.09 3.56
N GLU A 120 -11.34 -28.98 2.97
CA GLU A 120 -12.44 -28.96 2.00
C GLU A 120 -11.99 -28.36 0.65
N LYS A 121 -11.20 -27.30 0.67
CA LYS A 121 -10.77 -26.56 -0.51
C LYS A 121 -9.38 -25.98 -0.35
N VAL A 122 -8.77 -25.65 -1.48
CA VAL A 122 -7.53 -24.85 -1.49
C VAL A 122 -7.87 -23.39 -1.46
N LYS A 123 -7.20 -22.66 -0.57
CA LYS A 123 -7.37 -21.22 -0.41
C LYS A 123 -6.07 -20.49 -0.12
N LEU A 124 -6.00 -19.23 -0.48
CA LEU A 124 -4.85 -18.37 -0.20
C LEU A 124 -4.69 -18.22 1.33
N GLY A 125 -3.47 -18.09 1.80
CA GLY A 125 -3.17 -17.73 3.18
C GLY A 125 -3.47 -16.27 3.46
N ARG A 126 -2.82 -15.68 4.46
CA ARG A 126 -2.98 -14.26 4.77
C ARG A 126 -2.44 -13.38 3.64
N GLY A 127 -3.19 -12.37 3.25
CA GLY A 127 -2.84 -11.42 2.16
C GLY A 127 -1.76 -10.44 2.58
N ILE A 128 -0.51 -10.91 2.65
CA ILE A 128 0.67 -10.15 3.07
C ILE A 128 1.72 -10.05 1.96
N ASN A 129 2.54 -9.01 2.05
CA ASN A 129 3.71 -8.80 1.20
C ASN A 129 5.01 -9.22 1.93
N SER A 130 6.16 -9.01 1.30
CA SER A 130 7.45 -9.46 1.84
C SER A 130 8.04 -8.55 2.93
N LEU A 131 7.36 -7.48 3.33
CA LEU A 131 7.84 -6.58 4.39
C LEU A 131 7.74 -7.26 5.75
N VAL A 132 8.86 -7.37 6.46
CA VAL A 132 8.94 -7.87 7.84
C VAL A 132 9.48 -6.83 8.80
N THR A 133 10.41 -6.00 8.36
CA THR A 133 11.01 -4.95 9.19
C THR A 133 10.10 -3.73 9.26
N THR A 134 9.58 -3.44 10.44
CA THR A 134 8.82 -2.22 10.72
C THR A 134 9.72 -1.12 11.26
N ILE A 135 9.47 0.12 10.82
CA ILE A 135 10.17 1.32 11.28
C ILE A 135 9.16 2.41 11.62
N GLN A 136 9.61 3.47 12.29
CA GLN A 136 8.75 4.63 12.56
C GLN A 136 8.16 5.18 11.24
N GLY A 137 6.83 5.34 11.20
CA GLY A 137 6.09 5.78 10.02
C GLY A 137 5.79 4.66 8.99
N LYS A 138 6.28 3.43 9.21
CA LYS A 138 6.01 2.27 8.37
C LYS A 138 5.79 1.02 9.22
N GLY A 139 4.61 0.96 9.83
CA GLY A 139 4.21 -0.11 10.76
C GLY A 139 3.60 -1.34 10.06
N VAL A 140 2.93 -2.17 10.85
CA VAL A 140 2.31 -3.45 10.43
C VAL A 140 1.31 -3.29 9.28
N SER A 141 0.64 -2.14 9.16
CA SER A 141 -0.28 -1.86 8.04
C SER A 141 0.39 -1.97 6.67
N PHE A 142 1.68 -1.68 6.58
CA PHE A 142 2.45 -1.81 5.34
C PHE A 142 2.79 -3.26 4.96
N GLN A 143 2.55 -4.23 5.83
CA GLN A 143 2.73 -5.65 5.54
C GLN A 143 1.51 -6.23 4.81
N LYS A 144 0.35 -5.57 4.87
CA LYS A 144 -0.91 -6.05 4.30
C LYS A 144 -1.11 -5.57 2.87
N ILE A 145 -1.32 -6.49 1.94
CA ILE A 145 -1.51 -6.18 0.51
C ILE A 145 -2.65 -5.19 0.31
N LYS A 146 -3.82 -5.44 0.92
CA LYS A 146 -5.01 -4.57 0.84
C LYS A 146 -4.70 -3.12 1.22
N LEU A 147 -4.04 -2.92 2.36
CA LEU A 147 -3.76 -1.57 2.86
C LEU A 147 -2.71 -0.85 2.02
N VAL A 148 -1.70 -1.58 1.52
CA VAL A 148 -0.71 -1.01 0.60
C VAL A 148 -1.35 -0.62 -0.72
N ASP A 149 -2.24 -1.44 -1.27
CA ASP A 149 -2.97 -1.13 -2.51
C ASP A 149 -3.83 0.13 -2.35
N LEU A 150 -4.53 0.26 -1.22
CA LEU A 150 -5.33 1.43 -0.90
C LEU A 150 -4.47 2.69 -0.75
N MET A 151 -3.36 2.61 0.00
CA MET A 151 -2.41 3.74 0.14
C MET A 151 -1.80 4.16 -1.20
N ASP A 152 -1.43 3.19 -2.04
CA ASP A 152 -0.86 3.45 -3.36
C ASP A 152 -1.88 4.11 -4.31
N MET A 153 -3.14 3.66 -4.28
CA MET A 153 -4.25 4.27 -5.02
C MET A 153 -4.47 5.71 -4.59
N MET A 154 -4.63 5.94 -3.28
CA MET A 154 -4.83 7.30 -2.73
C MET A 154 -3.70 8.24 -3.13
N TYR A 155 -2.44 7.78 -3.02
CA TYR A 155 -1.28 8.57 -3.41
C TYR A 155 -1.34 8.97 -4.90
N ASP A 156 -1.62 8.00 -5.77
CA ASP A 156 -1.64 8.24 -7.23
C ASP A 156 -2.83 9.13 -7.64
N ASP A 157 -4.00 8.95 -7.04
CA ASP A 157 -5.21 9.73 -7.34
C ASP A 157 -5.04 11.20 -6.91
N ILE A 158 -4.59 11.43 -5.67
CA ILE A 158 -4.32 12.79 -5.16
C ILE A 158 -3.25 13.47 -6.02
N ARG A 159 -2.15 12.78 -6.31
CA ARG A 159 -1.06 13.31 -7.14
C ARG A 159 -1.52 13.66 -8.55
N THR A 160 -2.24 12.75 -9.20
CA THR A 160 -2.71 12.94 -10.58
C THR A 160 -3.72 14.09 -10.63
N THR A 161 -4.68 14.12 -9.71
CA THR A 161 -5.66 15.21 -9.60
C THR A 161 -4.98 16.56 -9.36
N ALA A 162 -4.01 16.61 -8.45
CA ALA A 162 -3.24 17.83 -8.21
C ALA A 162 -2.49 18.29 -9.46
N GLN A 163 -1.81 17.40 -10.18
CA GLN A 163 -1.08 17.72 -11.41
C GLN A 163 -2.01 18.18 -12.54
N ASP A 164 -3.13 17.51 -12.73
CA ASP A 164 -4.01 17.77 -13.86
C ASP A 164 -4.90 18.99 -13.66
N HIS A 165 -5.24 19.35 -12.41
CA HIS A 165 -6.25 20.38 -12.16
C HIS A 165 -5.76 21.59 -11.35
N TYR A 166 -4.65 21.50 -10.63
CA TYR A 166 -4.20 22.58 -9.72
C TYR A 166 -2.81 23.11 -10.04
N LEU A 167 -1.82 22.26 -10.24
CA LEU A 167 -0.43 22.69 -10.42
C LEU A 167 -0.25 23.46 -11.74
N GLY A 168 0.30 24.68 -11.62
CA GLY A 168 0.49 25.58 -12.76
C GLY A 168 -0.79 26.28 -13.27
N LYS A 169 -1.96 26.03 -12.67
CA LYS A 169 -3.26 26.58 -13.09
C LYS A 169 -3.80 27.63 -12.12
N TYR A 170 -3.38 27.61 -10.88
CA TYR A 170 -3.78 28.55 -9.86
C TYR A 170 -2.58 29.28 -9.25
N ALA A 171 -2.73 30.57 -8.94
CA ALA A 171 -1.77 31.29 -8.14
C ALA A 171 -1.70 30.69 -6.72
N ASN A 172 -0.51 30.64 -6.12
CA ASN A 172 -0.32 30.07 -4.80
C ASN A 172 -0.78 31.01 -3.68
N SER A 173 -2.08 31.31 -3.64
CA SER A 173 -2.72 32.04 -2.55
C SER A 173 -3.26 31.08 -1.49
N TYR A 174 -3.47 31.57 -0.28
CA TYR A 174 -4.13 30.79 0.78
C TYR A 174 -5.47 30.22 0.34
N ALA A 175 -6.32 31.03 -0.32
CA ALA A 175 -7.62 30.59 -0.81
C ALA A 175 -7.51 29.43 -1.81
N ASN A 176 -6.56 29.47 -2.72
CA ASN A 176 -6.36 28.41 -3.70
C ASN A 176 -5.76 27.14 -3.07
N ARG A 177 -4.93 27.27 -2.02
CA ARG A 177 -4.49 26.13 -1.22
C ARG A 177 -5.66 25.47 -0.49
N CYS A 178 -6.58 26.27 0.06
CA CYS A 178 -7.82 25.75 0.67
C CYS A 178 -8.72 25.03 -0.34
N LEU A 179 -8.80 25.49 -1.61
CA LEU A 179 -9.54 24.77 -2.66
C LEU A 179 -8.98 23.36 -2.90
N LEU A 180 -7.65 23.24 -2.96
CA LEU A 180 -7.00 21.92 -3.11
C LEU A 180 -7.25 21.04 -1.88
N VAL A 181 -7.13 21.57 -0.67
CA VAL A 181 -7.46 20.86 0.58
C VAL A 181 -8.91 20.37 0.56
N THR A 182 -9.86 21.22 0.17
CA THR A 182 -11.28 20.85 0.08
C THR A 182 -11.52 19.74 -0.94
N ALA A 183 -10.83 19.76 -2.07
CA ALA A 183 -10.95 18.69 -3.08
C ALA A 183 -10.39 17.35 -2.55
N ILE A 184 -9.26 17.38 -1.84
CA ILE A 184 -8.70 16.17 -1.20
C ILE A 184 -9.65 15.68 -0.11
N GLN A 185 -10.21 16.57 0.72
CA GLN A 185 -11.18 16.19 1.75
C GLN A 185 -12.41 15.50 1.14
N GLY A 186 -12.96 16.04 0.05
CA GLY A 186 -14.10 15.43 -0.65
C GLY A 186 -13.78 14.03 -1.19
N TYR A 187 -12.54 13.80 -1.66
CA TYR A 187 -12.07 12.48 -2.07
C TYR A 187 -11.99 11.51 -0.88
N LEU A 188 -11.44 11.95 0.27
CA LEU A 188 -11.39 11.11 1.48
C LEU A 188 -12.80 10.75 1.98
N ASP A 189 -13.72 11.71 1.95
CA ASP A 189 -15.12 11.49 2.34
C ASP A 189 -15.81 10.47 1.42
N GLN A 190 -15.51 10.51 0.12
CA GLN A 190 -15.98 9.51 -0.84
C GLN A 190 -15.43 8.12 -0.51
N LEU A 191 -14.12 7.98 -0.27
CA LEU A 191 -13.52 6.69 0.12
C LEU A 191 -14.11 6.14 1.43
N ALA A 192 -14.45 7.02 2.38
CA ALA A 192 -15.12 6.62 3.61
C ALA A 192 -16.55 6.11 3.35
N GLN A 193 -17.30 6.75 2.43
CA GLN A 193 -18.63 6.27 2.01
C GLN A 193 -18.56 4.92 1.28
N GLU A 194 -17.49 4.67 0.53
CA GLU A 194 -17.22 3.40 -0.14
C GLU A 194 -16.74 2.29 0.82
N GLY A 195 -16.53 2.60 2.12
CA GLY A 195 -16.09 1.64 3.14
C GLY A 195 -14.61 1.27 3.04
N LEU A 196 -13.79 2.18 2.52
CA LEU A 196 -12.33 2.02 2.45
C LEU A 196 -11.62 2.74 3.60
N LEU A 197 -12.20 3.82 4.10
CA LEU A 197 -11.72 4.59 5.25
C LEU A 197 -12.79 4.64 6.35
N GLU A 198 -12.34 4.79 7.60
CA GLU A 198 -13.23 4.98 8.74
C GLU A 198 -13.96 6.33 8.63
N GLN A 199 -15.28 6.34 8.85
CA GLN A 199 -16.08 7.55 8.73
C GLN A 199 -15.72 8.58 9.81
N GLY A 200 -15.58 9.84 9.40
CA GLY A 200 -15.33 10.96 10.31
C GLY A 200 -13.92 11.02 10.93
N GLN A 201 -13.01 10.15 10.49
CA GLN A 201 -11.63 10.10 11.00
C GLN A 201 -10.57 10.47 9.94
N ASN A 202 -10.99 11.17 8.88
CA ASN A 202 -10.09 11.50 7.78
C ASN A 202 -10.05 13.00 7.59
N THR A 203 -8.86 13.59 7.50
CA THR A 203 -8.70 15.04 7.40
C THR A 203 -7.56 15.41 6.46
N ALA A 204 -7.84 16.35 5.56
CA ALA A 204 -6.81 17.04 4.76
C ALA A 204 -6.63 18.46 5.28
N TYR A 205 -5.39 18.92 5.38
CA TYR A 205 -5.08 20.25 5.90
C TYR A 205 -3.77 20.80 5.35
N ILE A 206 -3.56 22.13 5.47
CA ILE A 206 -2.27 22.75 5.16
C ILE A 206 -1.29 22.35 6.26
N ASP A 207 -0.18 21.71 5.86
CA ASP A 207 0.87 21.28 6.76
C ASP A 207 1.68 22.48 7.28
N VAL A 208 1.39 22.87 8.52
CA VAL A 208 2.02 24.01 9.19
C VAL A 208 3.49 23.69 9.49
N GLU A 209 3.81 22.47 9.92
CA GLU A 209 5.18 22.13 10.30
C GLU A 209 6.11 22.06 9.08
N SER A 210 5.69 21.42 8.00
CA SER A 210 6.46 21.43 6.75
C SER A 210 6.59 22.86 6.18
N THR A 211 5.56 23.69 6.36
CA THR A 211 5.60 25.13 5.98
C THR A 211 6.64 25.88 6.81
N LYS A 212 6.69 25.72 8.13
CA LYS A 212 7.70 26.31 9.02
C LYS A 212 9.12 25.90 8.63
N ILE A 213 9.33 24.59 8.41
CA ILE A 213 10.64 24.05 8.00
C ILE A 213 11.10 24.71 6.71
N TRP A 214 10.20 24.84 5.72
CA TRP A 214 10.53 25.48 4.44
C TRP A 214 10.85 26.98 4.61
N LEU A 215 10.05 27.71 5.39
CA LEU A 215 10.26 29.13 5.65
C LEU A 215 11.61 29.39 6.32
N ALA A 216 11.99 28.59 7.31
CA ALA A 216 13.30 28.65 7.97
C ALA A 216 14.44 28.34 6.99
N SER A 217 14.33 27.25 6.23
CA SER A 217 15.35 26.79 5.29
C SER A 217 15.65 27.76 4.16
N ASN A 218 14.65 28.56 3.79
CA ASN A 218 14.76 29.55 2.72
C ASN A 218 15.04 30.98 3.25
N GLY A 219 15.39 31.13 4.53
CA GLY A 219 15.78 32.38 5.14
C GLY A 219 14.67 33.46 5.14
N LYS A 220 13.40 33.03 5.09
CA LYS A 220 12.26 33.93 5.14
C LYS A 220 11.99 34.43 6.56
N TYR A 221 12.20 33.56 7.54
CA TYR A 221 12.03 33.82 8.97
C TYR A 221 13.06 33.05 9.75
N THR A 222 13.45 33.55 10.92
CA THR A 222 14.25 32.80 11.91
C THR A 222 13.39 31.76 12.63
N LYS A 223 14.02 30.84 13.36
CA LYS A 223 13.28 29.86 14.16
C LYS A 223 12.50 30.52 15.30
N GLU A 224 13.06 31.55 15.88
CA GLU A 224 12.47 32.35 16.95
C GLU A 224 11.20 33.08 16.42
N GLU A 225 11.28 33.75 15.29
CA GLU A 225 10.14 34.42 14.66
C GLU A 225 9.02 33.42 14.34
N LEU A 226 9.37 32.24 13.80
CA LEU A 226 8.39 31.18 13.48
C LEU A 226 7.74 30.56 14.73
N ALA A 227 8.41 30.58 15.87
CA ALA A 227 7.85 30.11 17.14
C ALA A 227 6.78 31.07 17.68
N ASP A 228 6.94 32.37 17.44
CA ASP A 228 6.02 33.41 17.89
C ASP A 228 4.84 33.63 16.90
N MET A 229 4.92 33.12 15.67
CA MET A 229 3.84 33.25 14.67
C MET A 229 2.66 32.32 15.00
N SER A 230 1.44 32.84 14.81
CA SER A 230 0.24 32.02 14.87
C SER A 230 0.19 31.02 13.70
N GLU A 231 -0.53 29.90 13.88
CA GLU A 231 -0.73 28.94 12.76
C GLU A 231 -1.35 29.61 11.53
N MET A 232 -2.23 30.57 11.73
CA MET A 232 -2.87 31.30 10.63
C MET A 232 -1.88 32.15 9.86
N ASP A 233 -0.95 32.83 10.55
CA ASP A 233 0.10 33.63 9.91
C ASP A 233 1.02 32.73 9.07
N ILE A 234 1.34 31.53 9.58
CA ILE A 234 2.13 30.56 8.84
C ILE A 234 1.37 30.06 7.60
N LYS A 235 0.07 29.75 7.75
CA LYS A 235 -0.79 29.35 6.62
C LYS A 235 -0.94 30.45 5.56
N LEU A 236 -0.85 31.71 5.95
CA LEU A 236 -0.91 32.85 5.04
C LEU A 236 0.44 33.21 4.43
N ALA A 237 1.54 32.74 4.99
CA ALA A 237 2.88 33.10 4.56
C ALA A 237 3.14 32.77 3.07
N ASN A 238 3.99 33.62 2.45
CA ASN A 238 4.40 33.39 1.07
C ASN A 238 5.50 32.33 0.99
N ILE A 239 5.12 31.15 0.48
CA ILE A 239 5.99 30.00 0.29
C ILE A 239 6.41 29.77 -1.17
N GLY A 240 6.35 30.83 -1.98
CA GLY A 240 6.71 30.76 -3.41
C GLY A 240 5.78 29.84 -4.20
N SER A 241 6.34 28.90 -4.95
CA SER A 241 5.58 27.91 -5.72
C SER A 241 5.27 26.61 -4.96
N ASN A 242 5.68 26.51 -3.69
CA ASN A 242 5.49 25.30 -2.91
C ASN A 242 4.11 25.27 -2.24
N VAL A 243 3.57 24.05 -2.08
CA VAL A 243 2.33 23.81 -1.33
C VAL A 243 2.58 22.58 -0.46
N PHE A 244 2.32 22.70 0.84
CA PHE A 244 2.46 21.63 1.82
C PHE A 244 1.08 21.26 2.35
N ILE A 245 0.63 20.04 2.06
CA ILE A 245 -0.66 19.50 2.52
C ILE A 245 -0.36 18.18 3.20
N ALA A 246 -0.96 17.98 4.36
CA ALA A 246 -0.98 16.71 5.06
C ALA A 246 -2.37 16.08 4.98
N VAL A 247 -2.39 14.77 5.03
CA VAL A 247 -3.59 13.94 5.04
C VAL A 247 -3.46 12.94 6.17
N ASP A 248 -4.40 12.98 7.11
CA ASP A 248 -4.60 11.94 8.11
C ASP A 248 -5.77 11.07 7.65
N ALA A 249 -5.55 9.77 7.49
CA ALA A 249 -6.55 8.84 7.02
C ALA A 249 -6.52 7.55 7.85
N SER A 250 -7.68 7.12 8.31
CA SER A 250 -7.88 5.87 9.03
C SER A 250 -8.37 4.80 8.04
N LEU A 251 -7.46 3.95 7.58
CA LEU A 251 -7.75 2.90 6.60
C LEU A 251 -8.49 1.74 7.27
N LEU A 252 -9.58 1.27 6.65
CA LEU A 252 -10.30 0.08 7.10
C LEU A 252 -9.62 -1.20 6.62
N ASP A 253 -9.21 -2.01 7.57
CA ASP A 253 -8.67 -3.35 7.29
C ASP A 253 -9.80 -4.38 7.11
N ALA A 254 -9.46 -5.59 6.66
CA ALA A 254 -10.37 -6.72 6.65
C ALA A 254 -10.37 -7.42 8.02
N MET A 255 -11.49 -8.03 8.40
CA MET A 255 -11.53 -8.94 9.55
C MET A 255 -10.82 -10.24 9.17
N GLU A 256 -9.67 -10.51 9.79
CA GLU A 256 -8.85 -11.70 9.48
C GLU A 256 -8.69 -12.61 10.70
N ASP A 257 -8.72 -12.03 11.90
CA ASP A 257 -8.59 -12.77 13.16
C ASP A 257 -9.87 -12.61 13.99
N VAL A 258 -10.48 -13.73 14.38
CA VAL A 258 -11.70 -13.74 15.18
C VAL A 258 -11.49 -14.62 16.42
N THR A 259 -11.69 -14.04 17.59
CA THR A 259 -11.70 -14.77 18.86
C THR A 259 -13.14 -14.77 19.41
N ILE A 260 -13.70 -15.96 19.63
CA ILE A 260 -15.06 -16.13 20.15
C ILE A 260 -14.96 -16.76 21.55
N ALA A 261 -15.42 -16.05 22.57
CA ALA A 261 -15.64 -16.60 23.91
C ALA A 261 -17.09 -17.04 24.05
N VAL A 262 -17.31 -18.32 24.38
CA VAL A 262 -18.63 -18.86 24.69
C VAL A 262 -18.71 -19.11 26.19
N ASN A 263 -19.54 -18.34 26.89
CA ASN A 263 -19.83 -18.56 28.31
C ASN A 263 -21.10 -19.41 28.42
N ILE A 264 -21.00 -20.57 29.10
CA ILE A 264 -22.09 -21.54 29.34
C ILE A 264 -22.51 -21.43 30.80
#